data_e8fcbdac70472d9d7e9a282a85c54dec
#
_entry.id   e8fcbdac70472d9d7e9a282a85c54dec
#
_cell.length_a   1.000
_cell.length_b   1.000
_cell.length_c   1.000
_cell.angle_alpha   90.00
_cell.angle_beta   90.00
_cell.angle_gamma   90.00
#
_symmetry.space_group_name_H-M   'P 1'
#
loop_
_entity.id
_entity.type
_entity.pdbx_description
1 polymer ?
#
loop_
_entity_poly.entity_id
_entity_poly.type
_entity_poly.pdbx_seq_one_letter_code
_entity_poly.pdbx_strand_id
1 'polypeptide(L)'
;MRDERTALLEVIESFLVQRHDLSSATIDNYRRRLTDFTRWCETTVGRVALVGDLEGGTVDAFLSHLRVTVSGQTARSAWVALRSLAKYLADRRIHHDDGQSVLRLVRMPRVKDEWRRGLTDDEMFRVLEVSSQGELGPRDGAIVLTLLGCGLRRGELVSLCLGDVSVPERRIHIRASSSKSVHPRDVTVPIETLKVLELYLGDYRVGEKDPEAALFTDRRGEALTGNGVRKLFERLAVRSGIRDLCAHMLRHTWATNFHRSGSGSRFDLMAEGGWSTGRVVERYTKARPFEERRRAPSPFTASRNARKEKRPAERWPSQQRSAPSNKRTA
;
A
#
# COMPACT_ATOMS: atom_id res chain seq x y z
N MET A 1 7.79 44.99 -8.76
CA MET A 1 8.79 44.29 -9.55
C MET A 1 9.89 43.77 -8.62
N ARG A 2 9.52 42.89 -7.70
CA ARG A 2 10.46 42.09 -6.91
C ARG A 2 10.34 40.67 -7.40
N ASP A 3 11.45 40.13 -7.82
CA ASP A 3 11.84 38.73 -7.72
C ASP A 3 11.70 37.77 -8.91
N GLU A 4 11.36 38.18 -10.10
CA GLU A 4 11.57 37.30 -11.27
C GLU A 4 13.06 36.95 -11.47
N ARG A 5 13.98 37.76 -10.88
CA ARG A 5 15.43 37.54 -10.87
C ARG A 5 15.96 36.77 -9.67
N THR A 6 15.07 36.37 -8.72
CA THR A 6 15.48 35.55 -7.60
C THR A 6 15.76 34.14 -8.07
N ALA A 7 16.77 33.49 -7.52
CA ALA A 7 17.09 32.11 -7.83
C ALA A 7 15.91 31.21 -7.44
N LEU A 8 15.46 30.39 -8.36
CA LEU A 8 14.30 29.52 -8.17
C LEU A 8 14.49 28.57 -6.99
N LEU A 9 15.73 28.09 -6.76
CA LEU A 9 16.06 27.17 -5.68
C LEU A 9 15.81 27.77 -4.28
N GLU A 10 16.13 29.06 -4.08
CA GLU A 10 15.90 29.76 -2.80
C GLU A 10 14.41 29.83 -2.47
N VAL A 11 13.61 30.12 -3.48
CA VAL A 11 12.15 30.18 -3.31
C VAL A 11 11.54 28.80 -3.09
N ILE A 12 12.08 27.77 -3.72
CA ILE A 12 11.67 26.38 -3.49
C ILE A 12 11.87 25.99 -2.03
N GLU A 13 13.05 26.29 -1.44
CA GLU A 13 13.29 25.96 -0.03
C GLU A 13 12.36 26.75 0.90
N SER A 14 12.17 28.04 0.66
CA SER A 14 11.19 28.85 1.42
C SER A 14 9.75 28.32 1.32
N PHE A 15 9.35 27.85 0.13
CA PHE A 15 8.06 27.20 -0.10
C PHE A 15 7.93 25.91 0.70
N LEU A 16 8.93 25.02 0.67
CA LEU A 16 8.88 23.71 1.32
C LEU A 16 8.84 23.83 2.84
N VAL A 17 9.61 24.77 3.42
CA VAL A 17 9.60 25.02 4.86
C VAL A 17 8.22 25.46 5.37
N GLN A 18 7.43 26.14 4.57
CA GLN A 18 6.11 26.63 4.95
C GLN A 18 4.98 25.60 4.74
N ARG A 19 5.29 24.41 4.24
CA ARG A 19 4.28 23.35 3.96
C ARG A 19 4.13 22.38 5.12
N HIS A 20 3.79 22.91 6.31
CA HIS A 20 3.50 22.10 7.50
C HIS A 20 2.26 21.19 7.35
N ASP A 21 1.41 21.48 6.36
CA ASP A 21 0.23 20.71 5.99
C ASP A 21 0.54 19.40 5.25
N LEU A 22 1.80 19.21 4.81
CA LEU A 22 2.21 18.05 4.03
C LEU A 22 3.04 17.08 4.86
N SER A 23 2.92 15.77 4.55
CA SER A 23 3.80 14.76 5.12
C SER A 23 5.25 14.94 4.63
N SER A 24 6.24 14.51 5.44
CA SER A 24 7.66 14.51 5.06
C SER A 24 7.92 13.86 3.71
N ALA A 25 7.30 12.71 3.44
CA ALA A 25 7.42 12.02 2.16
C ALA A 25 6.87 12.83 0.97
N THR A 26 5.84 13.65 1.19
CA THR A 26 5.31 14.56 0.16
C THR A 26 6.27 15.73 -0.07
N ILE A 27 6.81 16.29 1.00
CA ILE A 27 7.84 17.36 0.94
C ILE A 27 9.07 16.87 0.17
N ASP A 28 9.58 15.67 0.48
CA ASP A 28 10.72 15.07 -0.22
C ASP A 28 10.43 14.83 -1.71
N ASN A 29 9.21 14.39 -2.03
CA ASN A 29 8.81 14.24 -3.43
C ASN A 29 8.73 15.59 -4.14
N TYR A 30 8.17 16.63 -3.50
CA TYR A 30 8.12 17.99 -4.06
C TYR A 30 9.53 18.52 -4.26
N ARG A 31 10.38 18.45 -3.23
CA ARG A 31 11.79 18.86 -3.32
C ARG A 31 12.45 18.24 -4.53
N ARG A 32 12.36 16.92 -4.68
CA ARG A 32 12.94 16.21 -5.82
C ARG A 32 12.42 16.74 -7.16
N ARG A 33 11.09 16.84 -7.33
CA ARG A 33 10.50 17.27 -8.60
C ARG A 33 10.82 18.72 -8.95
N LEU A 34 10.86 19.59 -7.97
CA LEU A 34 11.21 20.99 -8.16
C LEU A 34 12.70 21.15 -8.46
N THR A 35 13.57 20.41 -7.79
CA THR A 35 15.01 20.36 -8.11
C THR A 35 15.27 19.77 -9.51
N ASP A 36 14.52 18.72 -9.92
CA ASP A 36 14.60 18.18 -11.28
C ASP A 36 14.26 19.24 -12.32
N PHE A 37 13.23 20.06 -12.08
CA PHE A 37 12.84 21.18 -12.94
C PHE A 37 13.90 22.26 -12.99
N THR A 38 14.41 22.71 -11.84
CA THR A 38 15.47 23.73 -11.74
C THR A 38 16.69 23.31 -12.55
N ARG A 39 17.19 22.09 -12.35
CA ARG A 39 18.34 21.55 -13.07
C ARG A 39 18.09 21.45 -14.58
N TRP A 40 16.90 21.05 -14.98
CA TRP A 40 16.53 21.00 -16.40
C TRP A 40 16.52 22.40 -17.03
N CYS A 41 15.98 23.41 -16.34
CA CYS A 41 16.03 24.80 -16.79
C CYS A 41 17.48 25.29 -16.93
N GLU A 42 18.33 25.07 -15.92
CA GLU A 42 19.73 25.46 -15.93
C GLU A 42 20.49 24.85 -17.10
N THR A 43 20.23 23.55 -17.37
CA THR A 43 20.85 22.87 -18.52
C THR A 43 20.34 23.40 -19.85
N THR A 44 19.07 23.81 -19.94
CA THR A 44 18.45 24.27 -21.18
C THR A 44 18.83 25.72 -21.50
N VAL A 45 18.92 26.57 -20.47
CA VAL A 45 19.16 28.03 -20.62
C VAL A 45 20.63 28.40 -20.45
N GLY A 46 21.46 27.54 -19.85
CA GLY A 46 22.90 27.77 -19.62
C GLY A 46 23.22 28.76 -18.50
N ARG A 47 22.27 29.06 -17.63
CA ARG A 47 22.41 29.89 -16.43
C ARG A 47 21.57 29.38 -15.27
N VAL A 48 21.79 29.95 -14.09
CA VAL A 48 20.96 29.67 -12.90
C VAL A 48 19.48 29.92 -13.22
N ALA A 49 18.63 28.98 -12.85
CA ALA A 49 17.20 29.11 -13.02
C ALA A 49 16.62 30.17 -12.07
N LEU A 50 15.80 31.04 -12.62
CA LEU A 50 15.15 32.13 -11.91
C LEU A 50 13.64 31.87 -11.77
N VAL A 51 12.98 32.60 -10.88
CA VAL A 51 11.52 32.56 -10.71
C VAL A 51 10.80 32.85 -12.03
N GLY A 52 11.30 33.76 -12.85
CA GLY A 52 10.77 34.08 -14.18
C GLY A 52 10.80 32.93 -15.18
N ASP A 53 11.63 31.90 -14.96
CA ASP A 53 11.64 30.69 -15.81
C ASP A 53 10.44 29.75 -15.52
N LEU A 54 9.69 29.99 -14.43
CA LEU A 54 8.49 29.23 -14.10
C LEU A 54 7.29 29.73 -14.91
N GLU A 55 7.34 29.58 -16.20
CA GLU A 55 6.30 29.94 -17.14
C GLU A 55 5.58 28.72 -17.74
N GLY A 56 4.37 28.95 -18.27
CA GLY A 56 3.55 27.87 -18.84
C GLY A 56 4.28 27.08 -19.93
N GLY A 57 4.93 27.77 -20.87
CA GLY A 57 5.67 27.14 -21.98
C GLY A 57 6.85 26.31 -21.51
N THR A 58 7.65 26.84 -20.58
CA THR A 58 8.80 26.15 -19.98
C THR A 58 8.38 24.88 -19.22
N VAL A 59 7.29 24.99 -18.44
CA VAL A 59 6.75 23.84 -17.70
C VAL A 59 6.19 22.79 -18.64
N ASP A 60 5.46 23.15 -19.71
CA ASP A 60 4.95 22.20 -20.69
C ASP A 60 6.10 21.46 -21.41
N ALA A 61 7.20 22.16 -21.75
CA ALA A 61 8.39 21.56 -22.35
C ALA A 61 9.05 20.54 -21.39
N PHE A 62 9.22 20.92 -20.11
CA PHE A 62 9.76 20.01 -19.09
C PHE A 62 8.88 18.79 -18.87
N LEU A 63 7.56 18.96 -18.75
CA LEU A 63 6.62 17.84 -18.59
C LEU A 63 6.65 16.90 -19.81
N SER A 64 6.79 17.44 -21.00
CA SER A 64 6.94 16.66 -22.24
C SER A 64 8.25 15.88 -22.23
N HIS A 65 9.36 16.51 -21.83
CA HIS A 65 10.64 15.84 -21.63
C HIS A 65 10.53 14.66 -20.65
N LEU A 66 9.94 14.85 -19.48
CA LEU A 66 9.76 13.79 -18.49
C LEU A 66 8.89 12.62 -18.99
N ARG A 67 7.89 12.89 -19.82
CA ARG A 67 7.05 11.84 -20.41
C ARG A 67 7.82 10.90 -21.32
N VAL A 68 8.80 11.44 -22.04
CA VAL A 68 9.62 10.69 -22.98
C VAL A 68 10.78 9.99 -22.27
N THR A 69 11.49 10.71 -21.38
CA THR A 69 12.76 10.21 -20.79
C THR A 69 12.56 9.38 -19.53
N VAL A 70 11.47 9.59 -18.79
CA VAL A 70 11.23 8.91 -17.51
C VAL A 70 9.87 8.18 -17.51
N SER A 71 8.78 8.91 -17.28
CA SER A 71 7.42 8.34 -17.32
C SER A 71 6.34 9.42 -17.23
N GLY A 72 5.14 9.12 -17.72
CA GLY A 72 3.98 9.98 -17.54
C GLY A 72 3.58 10.20 -16.08
N GLN A 73 3.79 9.21 -15.20
CA GLN A 73 3.52 9.34 -13.76
C GLN A 73 4.49 10.32 -13.09
N THR A 74 5.75 10.30 -13.51
CA THR A 74 6.76 11.28 -13.05
C THR A 74 6.39 12.69 -13.49
N ALA A 75 5.99 12.87 -14.74
CA ALA A 75 5.54 14.15 -15.27
C ALA A 75 4.29 14.66 -14.49
N ARG A 76 3.33 13.78 -14.20
CA ARG A 76 2.17 14.16 -13.38
C ARG A 76 2.56 14.58 -11.95
N SER A 77 3.51 13.87 -11.34
CA SER A 77 4.03 14.23 -10.01
C SER A 77 4.75 15.59 -10.02
N ALA A 78 5.55 15.85 -11.05
CA ALA A 78 6.21 17.13 -11.26
C ALA A 78 5.19 18.28 -11.46
N TRP A 79 4.15 18.06 -12.28
CA TRP A 79 3.09 19.03 -12.49
C TRP A 79 2.39 19.43 -11.16
N VAL A 80 2.11 18.45 -10.28
CA VAL A 80 1.50 18.72 -8.96
C VAL A 80 2.40 19.62 -8.11
N ALA A 81 3.70 19.32 -8.05
CA ALA A 81 4.65 20.11 -7.29
C ALA A 81 4.82 21.53 -7.86
N LEU A 82 4.99 21.66 -9.19
CA LEU A 82 5.14 22.94 -9.87
C LEU A 82 3.90 23.81 -9.74
N ARG A 83 2.71 23.23 -9.90
CA ARG A 83 1.46 23.95 -9.69
C ARG A 83 1.29 24.44 -8.25
N SER A 84 1.72 23.64 -7.27
CA SER A 84 1.66 24.05 -5.86
C SER A 84 2.63 25.21 -5.58
N LEU A 85 3.83 25.19 -6.16
CA LEU A 85 4.79 26.28 -6.08
C LEU A 85 4.27 27.53 -6.78
N ALA A 86 3.76 27.41 -8.01
CA ALA A 86 3.21 28.54 -8.76
C ALA A 86 2.03 29.22 -8.03
N LYS A 87 1.19 28.43 -7.38
CA LYS A 87 0.11 28.97 -6.52
C LYS A 87 0.69 29.74 -5.33
N TYR A 88 1.70 29.18 -4.66
CA TYR A 88 2.39 29.84 -3.53
C TYR A 88 2.96 31.20 -3.93
N LEU A 89 3.58 31.28 -5.13
CA LEU A 89 4.14 32.52 -5.66
C LEU A 89 3.04 33.54 -6.00
N ALA A 90 1.96 33.09 -6.64
CA ALA A 90 0.82 33.94 -6.96
C ALA A 90 0.13 34.51 -5.70
N ASP A 91 -0.12 33.69 -4.69
CA ASP A 91 -0.71 34.10 -3.41
C ASP A 91 0.13 35.18 -2.69
N ARG A 92 1.45 35.24 -2.95
CA ARG A 92 2.40 36.23 -2.40
C ARG A 92 2.76 37.36 -3.36
N ARG A 93 2.18 37.37 -4.55
CA ARG A 93 2.47 38.35 -5.61
C ARG A 93 3.97 38.45 -5.95
N ILE A 94 4.69 37.33 -5.82
CA ILE A 94 6.13 37.24 -6.15
C ILE A 94 6.31 37.10 -7.65
N HIS A 95 5.36 36.43 -8.31
CA HIS A 95 5.39 36.19 -9.75
C HIS A 95 3.99 36.51 -10.30
N HIS A 96 3.90 37.53 -11.17
CA HIS A 96 2.68 38.22 -11.63
C HIS A 96 1.93 39.01 -10.53
N ASP A 97 1.76 40.29 -10.75
CA ASP A 97 1.13 41.24 -9.83
C ASP A 97 -0.40 41.00 -9.66
N ASP A 98 -1.05 40.27 -10.57
CA ASP A 98 -2.48 39.98 -10.56
C ASP A 98 -2.89 38.83 -9.59
N GLY A 99 -1.92 38.22 -8.92
CA GLY A 99 -2.17 37.09 -8.01
C GLY A 99 -2.67 35.82 -8.71
N GLN A 100 -2.59 35.73 -10.02
CA GLN A 100 -2.96 34.55 -10.78
C GLN A 100 -1.76 33.64 -11.01
N SER A 101 -1.98 32.34 -10.85
CA SER A 101 -0.92 31.35 -11.11
C SER A 101 -0.62 31.29 -12.61
N VAL A 102 0.67 31.43 -12.95
CA VAL A 102 1.21 31.30 -14.32
C VAL A 102 0.90 29.95 -14.96
N LEU A 103 0.68 28.93 -14.14
CA LEU A 103 0.39 27.56 -14.59
C LEU A 103 -1.12 27.23 -14.65
N ARG A 104 -2.01 28.23 -14.58
CA ARG A 104 -3.47 27.98 -14.63
C ARG A 104 -3.92 27.27 -15.92
N LEU A 105 -3.25 27.53 -17.04
CA LEU A 105 -3.54 26.96 -18.35
C LEU A 105 -2.77 25.67 -18.64
N VAL A 106 -1.70 25.37 -17.88
CA VAL A 106 -0.92 24.14 -18.04
C VAL A 106 -1.76 22.93 -17.62
N ARG A 107 -2.03 22.04 -18.56
CA ARG A 107 -2.86 20.87 -18.30
C ARG A 107 -2.06 19.77 -17.60
N MET A 108 -2.71 19.13 -16.62
CA MET A 108 -2.13 17.96 -15.99
C MET A 108 -1.90 16.85 -16.99
N PRO A 109 -0.67 16.26 -17.05
CA PRO A 109 -0.39 15.13 -17.94
C PRO A 109 -1.37 13.98 -17.72
N ARG A 110 -1.97 13.52 -18.82
CA ARG A 110 -2.79 12.30 -18.78
C ARG A 110 -1.86 11.10 -18.67
N VAL A 111 -2.04 10.32 -17.65
CA VAL A 111 -1.36 9.04 -17.48
C VAL A 111 -2.38 7.97 -17.81
N LYS A 112 -2.04 7.05 -18.70
CA LYS A 112 -2.83 5.82 -18.82
C LYS A 112 -2.77 5.15 -17.45
N ASP A 113 -3.94 4.89 -16.88
CA ASP A 113 -4.05 4.08 -15.66
C ASP A 113 -3.57 2.66 -16.04
N GLU A 114 -2.26 2.46 -16.07
CA GLU A 114 -1.69 1.14 -16.21
C GLU A 114 -2.04 0.39 -14.92
N TRP A 115 -3.11 -0.36 -15.04
CA TRP A 115 -3.59 -1.21 -13.98
C TRP A 115 -2.51 -2.23 -13.66
N ARG A 116 -1.85 -2.06 -12.53
CA ARG A 116 -1.00 -3.14 -12.01
C ARG A 116 -1.94 -4.26 -11.59
N ARG A 117 -1.91 -5.38 -12.32
CA ARG A 117 -2.69 -6.56 -11.98
C ARG A 117 -2.25 -7.14 -10.62
N GLY A 118 -3.13 -7.87 -9.97
CA GLY A 118 -2.75 -8.76 -8.90
C GLY A 118 -1.94 -9.95 -9.42
N LEU A 119 -1.39 -10.73 -8.52
CA LEU A 119 -0.76 -12.01 -8.82
C LEU A 119 -1.81 -13.05 -9.19
N THR A 120 -1.48 -13.95 -10.11
CA THR A 120 -2.22 -15.19 -10.31
C THR A 120 -1.94 -16.16 -9.16
N ASP A 121 -2.73 -17.23 -9.04
CA ASP A 121 -2.53 -18.23 -8.00
C ASP A 121 -1.14 -18.90 -8.13
N ASP A 122 -0.70 -19.25 -9.33
CA ASP A 122 0.64 -19.79 -9.58
C ASP A 122 1.76 -18.81 -9.23
N GLU A 123 1.56 -17.53 -9.50
CA GLU A 123 2.51 -16.48 -9.11
C GLU A 123 2.57 -16.30 -7.60
N MET A 124 1.43 -16.37 -6.90
CA MET A 124 1.39 -16.34 -5.44
C MET A 124 2.17 -17.50 -4.84
N PHE A 125 1.95 -18.74 -5.34
CA PHE A 125 2.70 -19.91 -4.87
C PHE A 125 4.20 -19.76 -5.10
N ARG A 126 4.63 -19.32 -6.29
CA ARG A 126 6.07 -19.08 -6.57
C ARG A 126 6.68 -18.02 -5.65
N VAL A 127 5.97 -16.91 -5.40
CA VAL A 127 6.47 -15.87 -4.49
C VAL A 127 6.59 -16.41 -3.06
N LEU A 128 5.60 -17.16 -2.58
CA LEU A 128 5.63 -17.77 -1.25
C LEU A 128 6.78 -18.77 -1.12
N GLU A 129 6.95 -19.65 -2.11
CA GLU A 129 8.05 -20.63 -2.14
C GLU A 129 9.41 -19.95 -2.05
N VAL A 130 9.69 -18.99 -2.95
CA VAL A 130 11.00 -18.32 -2.95
C VAL A 130 11.21 -17.41 -1.74
N SER A 131 10.15 -16.88 -1.14
CA SER A 131 10.25 -16.01 0.03
C SER A 131 10.64 -16.77 1.30
N SER A 132 10.25 -18.05 1.42
CA SER A 132 10.56 -18.90 2.57
C SER A 132 11.93 -19.53 2.55
N GLN A 133 12.74 -19.33 1.50
CA GLN A 133 14.05 -19.95 1.33
C GLN A 133 15.19 -19.05 1.84
N GLY A 134 16.23 -19.71 2.39
CA GLY A 134 17.44 -19.07 2.86
C GLY A 134 17.34 -18.54 4.29
N GLU A 135 18.41 -17.95 4.77
CA GLU A 135 18.56 -17.47 6.16
C GLU A 135 17.45 -16.51 6.61
N LEU A 136 17.02 -15.61 5.73
CA LEU A 136 15.93 -14.66 6.00
C LEU A 136 14.55 -15.18 5.58
N GLY A 137 14.46 -16.44 5.16
CA GLY A 137 13.23 -17.05 4.67
C GLY A 137 12.04 -16.92 5.63
N PRO A 138 12.17 -17.25 6.92
CA PRO A 138 11.07 -17.11 7.86
C PRO A 138 10.54 -15.67 7.97
N ARG A 139 11.43 -14.68 8.02
CA ARG A 139 11.06 -13.27 8.01
C ARG A 139 10.41 -12.84 6.68
N ASP A 140 11.06 -13.17 5.57
CA ASP A 140 10.63 -12.75 4.23
C ASP A 140 9.29 -13.41 3.88
N GLY A 141 9.09 -14.67 4.26
CA GLY A 141 7.82 -15.38 4.16
C GLY A 141 6.71 -14.76 5.01
N ALA A 142 7.03 -14.40 6.26
CA ALA A 142 6.08 -13.71 7.15
C ALA A 142 5.67 -12.34 6.58
N ILE A 143 6.61 -11.56 6.02
CA ILE A 143 6.31 -10.29 5.34
C ILE A 143 5.38 -10.50 4.14
N VAL A 144 5.69 -11.47 3.28
CA VAL A 144 4.88 -11.76 2.07
C VAL A 144 3.48 -12.20 2.46
N LEU A 145 3.33 -13.13 3.42
CA LEU A 145 2.02 -13.59 3.88
C LEU A 145 1.23 -12.51 4.59
N THR A 146 1.87 -11.64 5.38
CA THR A 146 1.18 -10.51 6.01
C THR A 146 0.63 -9.55 4.95
N LEU A 147 1.38 -9.26 3.90
CA LEU A 147 0.90 -8.41 2.81
C LEU A 147 -0.22 -9.05 1.99
N LEU A 148 -0.13 -10.37 1.71
CA LEU A 148 -1.14 -11.12 0.97
C LEU A 148 -2.41 -11.38 1.79
N GLY A 149 -2.27 -11.63 3.09
CA GLY A 149 -3.39 -11.97 3.97
C GLY A 149 -4.11 -10.77 4.54
N CYS A 150 -3.38 -9.70 4.85
CA CYS A 150 -3.92 -8.52 5.54
C CYS A 150 -4.00 -7.26 4.65
N GLY A 151 -3.46 -7.31 3.43
CA GLY A 151 -3.55 -6.23 2.47
C GLY A 151 -2.92 -4.91 2.91
N LEU A 152 -1.92 -4.93 3.78
CA LEU A 152 -1.29 -3.74 4.33
C LEU A 152 -0.58 -2.91 3.26
N ARG A 153 -0.50 -1.59 3.49
CA ARG A 153 0.41 -0.73 2.73
C ARG A 153 1.85 -1.01 3.17
N ARG A 154 2.82 -0.82 2.28
CA ARG A 154 4.25 -0.97 2.63
C ARG A 154 4.64 -0.12 3.84
N GLY A 155 4.14 1.12 3.93
CA GLY A 155 4.40 1.99 5.09
C GLY A 155 3.80 1.44 6.38
N GLU A 156 2.59 0.88 6.32
CA GLU A 156 1.94 0.25 7.47
C GLU A 156 2.74 -0.97 7.95
N LEU A 157 3.16 -1.83 7.02
CA LEU A 157 3.94 -3.03 7.34
C LEU A 157 5.23 -2.69 8.12
N VAL A 158 6.00 -1.69 7.66
CA VAL A 158 7.28 -1.33 8.30
C VAL A 158 7.12 -0.58 9.62
N SER A 159 5.95 -0.04 9.88
CA SER A 159 5.64 0.65 11.14
C SER A 159 4.99 -0.25 12.19
N LEU A 160 4.76 -1.54 11.87
CA LEU A 160 4.20 -2.47 12.84
C LEU A 160 5.18 -2.72 13.98
N CYS A 161 4.64 -2.66 15.20
CA CYS A 161 5.32 -3.05 16.43
C CYS A 161 4.83 -4.42 16.92
N LEU A 162 5.54 -5.04 17.84
CA LEU A 162 5.14 -6.33 18.42
C LEU A 162 3.78 -6.25 19.09
N GLY A 163 3.50 -5.15 19.82
CA GLY A 163 2.22 -4.92 20.49
C GLY A 163 1.02 -4.69 19.56
N ASP A 164 1.26 -4.48 18.27
CA ASP A 164 0.18 -4.32 17.29
C ASP A 164 -0.44 -5.67 16.87
N VAL A 165 0.20 -6.80 17.17
CA VAL A 165 -0.25 -8.14 16.78
C VAL A 165 -0.90 -8.86 17.96
N SER A 166 -2.19 -9.14 17.86
CA SER A 166 -2.93 -9.98 18.81
C SER A 166 -3.20 -11.35 18.18
N VAL A 167 -2.44 -12.34 18.63
CA VAL A 167 -2.60 -13.75 18.18
C VAL A 167 -3.96 -14.32 18.60
N PRO A 168 -4.40 -14.16 19.89
CA PRO A 168 -5.70 -14.70 20.32
C PRO A 168 -6.88 -14.10 19.55
N GLU A 169 -6.82 -12.80 19.24
CA GLU A 169 -7.88 -12.09 18.52
C GLU A 169 -7.73 -12.17 17.01
N ARG A 170 -6.65 -12.76 16.50
CA ARG A 170 -6.32 -12.83 15.09
C ARG A 170 -6.39 -11.47 14.41
N ARG A 171 -5.74 -10.48 15.03
CA ARG A 171 -5.86 -9.08 14.68
C ARG A 171 -4.49 -8.41 14.56
N ILE A 172 -4.35 -7.51 13.60
CA ILE A 172 -3.27 -6.52 13.54
C ILE A 172 -3.90 -5.13 13.67
N HIS A 173 -3.43 -4.36 14.64
CA HIS A 173 -3.81 -2.97 14.83
C HIS A 173 -2.94 -2.05 13.98
N ILE A 174 -3.54 -1.26 13.11
CA ILE A 174 -2.84 -0.27 12.27
C ILE A 174 -3.01 1.11 12.90
N ARG A 175 -1.91 1.67 13.40
CA ARG A 175 -1.90 2.97 14.07
C ARG A 175 -2.10 4.12 13.07
N ALA A 176 -2.74 5.21 13.50
CA ALA A 176 -2.97 6.38 12.65
C ALA A 176 -1.66 7.04 12.14
N SER A 177 -0.59 7.01 12.96
CA SER A 177 0.71 7.60 12.65
C SER A 177 1.49 6.85 11.55
N SER A 178 1.15 5.59 11.28
CA SER A 178 1.90 4.72 10.35
C SER A 178 1.40 4.80 8.92
N SER A 179 0.30 5.49 8.64
CA SER A 179 -0.35 5.47 7.33
C SER A 179 -0.85 6.85 6.92
N LYS A 180 -1.05 7.04 5.60
CA LYS A 180 -1.83 8.18 5.08
C LYS A 180 -3.32 8.09 5.43
N SER A 181 -3.75 7.04 6.11
CA SER A 181 -5.11 6.89 6.62
C SER A 181 -5.26 7.74 7.86
N VAL A 182 -6.29 8.54 7.88
CA VAL A 182 -6.60 9.47 8.99
C VAL A 182 -7.06 8.71 10.24
N HIS A 183 -7.50 7.45 10.10
CA HIS A 183 -8.08 6.67 11.17
C HIS A 183 -7.32 5.36 11.42
N PRO A 184 -7.05 5.02 12.69
CA PRO A 184 -6.55 3.69 13.05
C PRO A 184 -7.60 2.64 12.68
N ARG A 185 -7.15 1.41 12.45
CA ARG A 185 -8.06 0.30 12.14
C ARG A 185 -7.47 -1.03 12.56
N ASP A 186 -8.35 -1.96 12.77
CA ASP A 186 -8.00 -3.35 12.97
C ASP A 186 -8.16 -4.13 11.67
N VAL A 187 -7.24 -5.04 11.41
CA VAL A 187 -7.24 -5.91 10.24
C VAL A 187 -7.26 -7.35 10.71
N THR A 188 -8.17 -8.14 10.15
CA THR A 188 -8.28 -9.58 10.45
C THR A 188 -7.11 -10.34 9.83
N VAL A 189 -6.47 -11.21 10.62
CA VAL A 189 -5.34 -12.02 10.17
C VAL A 189 -5.81 -13.43 9.82
N PRO A 190 -5.66 -13.89 8.57
CA PRO A 190 -5.92 -15.28 8.20
C PRO A 190 -5.07 -16.25 9.01
N ILE A 191 -5.60 -17.45 9.28
CA ILE A 191 -4.93 -18.43 10.15
C ILE A 191 -3.57 -18.87 9.60
N GLU A 192 -3.42 -18.95 8.29
CA GLU A 192 -2.17 -19.29 7.61
C GLU A 192 -1.10 -18.22 7.82
N THR A 193 -1.51 -16.96 7.74
CA THR A 193 -0.62 -15.81 8.03
C THR A 193 -0.22 -15.78 9.49
N LEU A 194 -1.18 -16.05 10.39
CA LEU A 194 -0.93 -16.06 11.82
C LEU A 194 0.10 -17.11 12.21
N LYS A 195 -0.04 -18.34 11.71
CA LYS A 195 0.92 -19.44 11.98
C LYS A 195 2.34 -19.07 11.58
N VAL A 196 2.52 -18.41 10.43
CA VAL A 196 3.86 -18.01 9.97
C VAL A 196 4.40 -16.83 10.79
N LEU A 197 3.52 -15.91 11.22
CA LEU A 197 3.90 -14.85 12.15
C LEU A 197 4.32 -15.41 13.50
N GLU A 198 3.61 -16.39 14.04
CA GLU A 198 3.98 -17.06 15.31
C GLU A 198 5.35 -17.75 15.21
N LEU A 199 5.62 -18.46 14.12
CA LEU A 199 6.93 -19.06 13.87
C LEU A 199 8.03 -17.99 13.78
N TYR A 200 7.79 -16.93 13.04
CA TYR A 200 8.74 -15.82 12.94
C TYR A 200 8.99 -15.16 14.30
N LEU A 201 7.95 -14.92 15.09
CA LEU A 201 8.07 -14.35 16.43
C LEU A 201 8.82 -15.30 17.37
N GLY A 202 8.50 -16.59 17.33
CA GLY A 202 9.13 -17.62 18.18
C GLY A 202 10.60 -17.86 17.87
N ASP A 203 11.04 -17.74 16.62
CA ASP A 203 12.40 -18.06 16.21
C ASP A 203 13.32 -16.83 16.07
N TYR A 204 12.76 -15.70 15.65
CA TYR A 204 13.55 -14.51 15.28
C TYR A 204 13.34 -13.29 16.21
N ARG A 205 12.31 -13.32 17.03
CA ARG A 205 12.02 -12.23 18.00
C ARG A 205 12.04 -12.73 19.43
N VAL A 206 12.70 -13.87 19.66
CA VAL A 206 12.85 -14.47 21.00
C VAL A 206 13.53 -13.49 21.96
N GLY A 207 12.91 -13.31 23.12
CA GLY A 207 13.46 -12.44 24.20
C GLY A 207 13.14 -10.96 24.07
N GLU A 208 12.62 -10.49 22.93
CA GLU A 208 12.13 -9.13 22.82
C GLU A 208 10.77 -9.01 23.53
N LYS A 209 10.71 -8.13 24.52
CA LYS A 209 9.51 -7.91 25.37
C LYS A 209 8.90 -6.53 25.20
N ASP A 210 9.62 -5.63 24.54
CA ASP A 210 9.11 -4.27 24.31
C ASP A 210 8.00 -4.31 23.25
N PRO A 211 6.74 -3.98 23.61
CA PRO A 211 5.64 -3.96 22.66
C PRO A 211 5.81 -2.90 21.57
N GLU A 212 6.64 -1.88 21.80
CA GLU A 212 6.96 -0.84 20.81
C GLU A 212 8.13 -1.22 19.90
N ALA A 213 8.81 -2.34 20.17
CA ALA A 213 9.84 -2.84 19.27
C ALA A 213 9.25 -3.20 17.88
N ALA A 214 9.99 -2.89 16.81
CA ALA A 214 9.55 -3.17 15.46
C ALA A 214 9.23 -4.65 15.26
N LEU A 215 8.09 -4.96 14.63
CA LEU A 215 7.71 -6.34 14.32
C LEU A 215 8.72 -6.99 13.35
N PHE A 216 9.06 -6.31 12.27
CA PHE A 216 10.01 -6.80 11.28
C PHE A 216 11.33 -6.06 11.36
N THR A 217 12.43 -6.80 11.44
CA THR A 217 13.78 -6.25 11.52
C THR A 217 14.63 -6.64 10.32
N ASP A 218 15.72 -5.93 10.10
CA ASP A 218 16.74 -6.29 9.13
C ASP A 218 17.75 -7.31 9.73
N ARG A 219 18.83 -7.62 9.00
CA ARG A 219 19.89 -8.55 9.48
C ARG A 219 20.66 -8.05 10.70
N ARG A 220 20.62 -6.77 10.99
CA ARG A 220 21.29 -6.14 12.13
C ARG A 220 20.40 -6.02 13.35
N GLY A 221 19.14 -6.47 13.25
CA GLY A 221 18.14 -6.29 14.29
C GLY A 221 17.45 -4.92 14.28
N GLU A 222 17.82 -4.04 13.34
CA GLU A 222 17.21 -2.72 13.20
C GLU A 222 15.84 -2.80 12.51
N ALA A 223 14.97 -1.83 12.80
CA ALA A 223 13.64 -1.76 12.19
C ALA A 223 13.69 -1.80 10.66
N LEU A 224 12.92 -2.69 10.05
CA LEU A 224 12.86 -2.82 8.59
C LEU A 224 12.28 -1.55 7.96
N THR A 225 13.02 -0.97 7.00
CA THR A 225 12.63 0.25 6.32
C THR A 225 11.81 -0.03 5.05
N GLY A 226 11.07 0.98 4.56
CA GLY A 226 10.39 0.88 3.26
C GLY A 226 11.34 0.59 2.08
N ASN A 227 12.61 1.02 2.16
CA ASN A 227 13.64 0.68 1.19
C ASN A 227 14.11 -0.77 1.35
N GLY A 228 14.19 -1.27 2.58
CA GLY A 228 14.47 -2.68 2.86
C GLY A 228 13.42 -3.60 2.24
N VAL A 229 12.13 -3.26 2.40
CA VAL A 229 11.02 -3.98 1.74
C VAL A 229 11.13 -3.90 0.21
N ARG A 230 11.47 -2.73 -0.37
CA ARG A 230 11.68 -2.61 -1.81
C ARG A 230 12.78 -3.57 -2.30
N LYS A 231 13.92 -3.57 -1.64
CA LYS A 231 15.04 -4.49 -1.97
C LYS A 231 14.67 -5.96 -1.80
N LEU A 232 13.84 -6.30 -0.80
CA LEU A 232 13.28 -7.65 -0.66
C LEU A 232 12.50 -8.03 -1.93
N PHE A 233 11.55 -7.19 -2.35
CA PHE A 233 10.72 -7.49 -3.52
C PHE A 233 11.51 -7.52 -4.82
N GLU A 234 12.56 -6.73 -4.97
CA GLU A 234 13.50 -6.81 -6.12
C GLU A 234 14.18 -8.18 -6.19
N ARG A 235 14.65 -8.70 -5.06
CA ARG A 235 15.23 -10.06 -4.99
C ARG A 235 14.19 -11.14 -5.30
N LEU A 236 12.99 -11.03 -4.73
CA LEU A 236 11.91 -11.98 -4.97
C LEU A 236 11.46 -11.95 -6.43
N ALA A 237 11.43 -10.78 -7.09
CA ALA A 237 11.11 -10.62 -8.50
C ALA A 237 12.04 -11.44 -9.38
N VAL A 238 13.35 -11.33 -9.15
CA VAL A 238 14.37 -12.10 -9.87
C VAL A 238 14.18 -13.61 -9.64
N ARG A 239 14.00 -14.03 -8.39
CA ARG A 239 13.92 -15.47 -8.03
C ARG A 239 12.62 -16.12 -8.48
N SER A 240 11.50 -15.39 -8.45
CA SER A 240 10.20 -15.91 -8.89
C SER A 240 9.93 -15.75 -10.38
N GLY A 241 10.77 -14.98 -11.09
CA GLY A 241 10.57 -14.64 -12.51
C GLY A 241 9.37 -13.70 -12.75
N ILE A 242 8.90 -12.99 -11.71
CA ILE A 242 7.74 -12.10 -11.82
C ILE A 242 8.24 -10.66 -12.00
N ARG A 243 7.99 -10.10 -13.17
CA ARG A 243 8.37 -8.72 -13.50
C ARG A 243 7.61 -7.71 -12.61
N ASP A 244 8.31 -6.68 -12.16
CA ASP A 244 7.77 -5.55 -11.39
C ASP A 244 7.08 -5.94 -10.07
N LEU A 245 7.43 -7.11 -9.51
CA LEU A 245 6.91 -7.59 -8.24
C LEU A 245 7.15 -6.54 -7.14
N CYS A 246 6.12 -6.16 -6.42
CA CYS A 246 6.21 -5.19 -5.34
C CYS A 246 5.09 -5.40 -4.32
N ALA A 247 5.25 -4.85 -3.11
CA ALA A 247 4.26 -4.95 -2.04
C ALA A 247 2.86 -4.48 -2.46
N HIS A 248 2.77 -3.53 -3.38
CA HIS A 248 1.48 -3.05 -3.88
C HIS A 248 0.74 -4.08 -4.74
N MET A 249 1.45 -4.93 -5.49
CA MET A 249 0.82 -6.05 -6.22
C MET A 249 0.19 -7.06 -5.25
N LEU A 250 0.84 -7.35 -4.13
CA LEU A 250 0.30 -8.26 -3.12
C LEU A 250 -0.98 -7.69 -2.49
N ARG A 251 -0.99 -6.40 -2.19
CA ARG A 251 -2.19 -5.73 -1.70
C ARG A 251 -3.32 -5.71 -2.76
N HIS A 252 -2.99 -5.57 -4.04
CA HIS A 252 -3.96 -5.72 -5.13
C HIS A 252 -4.55 -7.14 -5.16
N THR A 253 -3.69 -8.14 -5.03
CA THR A 253 -4.10 -9.55 -4.95
C THR A 253 -5.04 -9.79 -3.78
N TRP A 254 -4.67 -9.30 -2.58
CA TRP A 254 -5.52 -9.36 -1.39
C TRP A 254 -6.92 -8.76 -1.64
N ALA A 255 -6.98 -7.53 -2.16
CA ALA A 255 -8.25 -6.85 -2.38
C ALA A 255 -9.14 -7.58 -3.40
N THR A 256 -8.52 -8.13 -4.46
CA THR A 256 -9.22 -8.93 -5.47
C THR A 256 -9.74 -10.23 -4.87
N ASN A 257 -8.92 -10.94 -4.08
CA ASN A 257 -9.28 -12.19 -3.44
C ASN A 257 -10.34 -12.00 -2.34
N PHE A 258 -10.25 -10.93 -1.54
CA PHE A 258 -11.27 -10.56 -0.57
C PHE A 258 -12.65 -10.41 -1.24
N HIS A 259 -12.69 -9.71 -2.37
CA HIS A 259 -13.94 -9.55 -3.12
C HIS A 259 -14.41 -10.87 -3.77
N ARG A 260 -13.49 -11.67 -4.31
CA ARG A 260 -13.81 -12.95 -4.99
C ARG A 260 -14.30 -14.02 -4.03
N SER A 261 -13.72 -14.10 -2.84
CA SER A 261 -14.09 -15.10 -1.80
C SER A 261 -15.47 -14.84 -1.20
N GLY A 262 -16.00 -13.62 -1.34
CA GLY A 262 -17.22 -13.22 -0.65
C GLY A 262 -17.04 -13.08 0.87
N SER A 263 -15.81 -12.92 1.34
CA SER A 263 -15.48 -12.83 2.77
C SER A 263 -16.06 -11.61 3.47
N GLY A 264 -16.50 -10.61 2.70
CA GLY A 264 -17.12 -9.41 3.24
C GLY A 264 -17.75 -8.54 2.15
N SER A 265 -18.44 -7.51 2.60
CA SER A 265 -19.02 -6.48 1.75
C SER A 265 -17.95 -5.53 1.18
N ARG A 266 -18.36 -4.67 0.25
CA ARG A 266 -17.52 -3.55 -0.21
C ARG A 266 -17.08 -2.63 0.95
N PHE A 267 -17.94 -2.45 1.93
CA PHE A 267 -17.65 -1.60 3.10
C PHE A 267 -16.60 -2.25 4.01
N ASP A 268 -16.67 -3.57 4.21
CA ASP A 268 -15.65 -4.32 4.96
C ASP A 268 -14.29 -4.23 4.26
N LEU A 269 -14.27 -4.41 2.93
CA LEU A 269 -13.06 -4.24 2.14
C LEU A 269 -12.48 -2.80 2.25
N MET A 270 -13.35 -1.77 2.29
CA MET A 270 -12.93 -0.39 2.51
C MET A 270 -12.35 -0.20 3.91
N ALA A 271 -13.01 -0.72 4.93
CA ALA A 271 -12.59 -0.61 6.32
C ALA A 271 -11.24 -1.29 6.55
N GLU A 272 -11.10 -2.57 6.21
CA GLU A 272 -9.85 -3.32 6.37
C GLU A 272 -8.72 -2.75 5.49
N GLY A 273 -9.02 -2.33 4.25
CA GLY A 273 -8.06 -1.70 3.36
C GLY A 273 -7.67 -0.26 3.76
N GLY A 274 -8.41 0.38 4.66
CA GLY A 274 -8.19 1.79 5.03
C GLY A 274 -8.36 2.73 3.83
N TRP A 275 -9.44 2.56 3.06
CA TRP A 275 -9.83 3.45 1.97
C TRP A 275 -10.99 4.35 2.37
N SER A 276 -10.77 5.65 2.32
CA SER A 276 -11.79 6.66 2.63
C SER A 276 -12.82 6.86 1.53
N THR A 277 -12.53 6.41 0.30
CA THR A 277 -13.41 6.58 -0.86
C THR A 277 -13.64 5.27 -1.60
N GLY A 278 -14.89 5.02 -1.99
CA GLY A 278 -15.27 3.83 -2.76
C GLY A 278 -14.66 3.74 -4.16
N ARG A 279 -14.19 4.87 -4.73
CA ARG A 279 -13.59 4.91 -6.06
C ARG A 279 -12.36 3.99 -6.20
N VAL A 280 -11.59 3.81 -5.11
CA VAL A 280 -10.45 2.90 -5.11
C VAL A 280 -10.93 1.45 -5.13
N VAL A 281 -11.98 1.14 -4.38
CA VAL A 281 -12.55 -0.21 -4.29
C VAL A 281 -13.25 -0.62 -5.59
N GLU A 282 -13.86 0.32 -6.32
CA GLU A 282 -14.45 0.06 -7.64
C GLU A 282 -13.47 -0.61 -8.60
N ARG A 283 -12.18 -0.38 -8.43
CA ARG A 283 -11.14 -1.02 -9.21
C ARG A 283 -11.07 -2.53 -8.98
N TYR A 284 -11.41 -3.01 -7.79
CA TYR A 284 -11.38 -4.42 -7.40
C TYR A 284 -12.74 -5.10 -7.55
N THR A 285 -13.82 -4.32 -7.56
CA THR A 285 -15.19 -4.79 -7.61
C THR A 285 -15.81 -4.69 -8.99
N LYS A 286 -15.00 -4.53 -10.07
CA LYS A 286 -15.52 -4.63 -11.43
C LYS A 286 -16.28 -5.94 -11.58
N ALA A 287 -17.48 -5.83 -12.12
CA ALA A 287 -18.40 -6.96 -12.23
C ALA A 287 -17.68 -8.19 -12.81
N ARG A 288 -17.80 -9.31 -12.07
CA ARG A 288 -17.31 -10.61 -12.54
C ARG A 288 -17.89 -10.91 -13.95
N PRO A 289 -17.17 -11.63 -14.81
CA PRO A 289 -17.77 -12.18 -16.02
C PRO A 289 -19.10 -12.88 -15.72
N PHE A 290 -20.03 -12.83 -16.63
CA PHE A 290 -21.38 -13.39 -16.42
C PHE A 290 -21.34 -14.86 -15.95
N GLU A 291 -20.40 -15.63 -16.45
CA GLU A 291 -20.15 -17.03 -16.11
C GLU A 291 -19.81 -17.23 -14.63
N GLU A 292 -19.10 -16.28 -14.03
CA GLU A 292 -18.78 -16.28 -12.60
C GLU A 292 -19.93 -15.75 -11.72
N ARG A 293 -20.93 -15.07 -12.31
CA ARG A 293 -22.09 -14.51 -11.62
C ARG A 293 -23.27 -15.49 -11.46
N ARG A 294 -23.13 -16.72 -11.91
CA ARG A 294 -24.21 -17.74 -11.98
C ARG A 294 -24.88 -18.09 -10.65
N ARG A 295 -24.46 -17.55 -9.54
CA ARG A 295 -25.14 -17.70 -8.24
C ARG A 295 -25.83 -16.39 -7.86
N ALA A 296 -27.01 -16.15 -8.42
CA ALA A 296 -27.90 -15.15 -7.82
C ALA A 296 -28.19 -15.60 -6.38
N PRO A 297 -27.96 -14.73 -5.36
CA PRO A 297 -28.32 -15.13 -3.98
C PRO A 297 -29.82 -15.36 -3.93
N SER A 298 -30.24 -16.54 -3.40
CA SER A 298 -31.63 -16.78 -3.11
C SER A 298 -32.13 -15.69 -2.14
N PRO A 299 -33.32 -15.10 -2.35
CA PRO A 299 -33.89 -14.15 -1.41
C PRO A 299 -34.04 -14.72 0.01
N PHE A 300 -33.95 -16.03 0.16
CA PHE A 300 -34.03 -16.73 1.43
C PHE A 300 -32.69 -17.12 2.04
N THR A 301 -31.55 -16.71 1.45
CA THR A 301 -30.20 -17.08 1.93
C THR A 301 -29.94 -16.57 3.35
N ALA A 302 -30.34 -15.34 3.66
CA ALA A 302 -30.18 -14.76 4.99
C ALA A 302 -31.01 -15.55 6.06
N SER A 303 -32.24 -15.93 5.72
CA SER A 303 -33.10 -16.71 6.60
C SER A 303 -32.58 -18.15 6.84
N ARG A 304 -31.94 -18.76 5.84
CA ARG A 304 -31.31 -20.09 5.98
C ARG A 304 -30.07 -20.04 6.87
N ASN A 305 -29.25 -19.01 6.78
CA ASN A 305 -28.06 -18.86 7.61
C ASN A 305 -28.47 -18.57 9.07
N ALA A 306 -29.44 -17.69 9.32
CA ALA A 306 -29.98 -17.44 10.66
C ALA A 306 -30.63 -18.69 11.31
N ARG A 307 -31.18 -19.59 10.50
CA ARG A 307 -31.72 -20.87 11.00
C ARG A 307 -30.64 -21.92 11.30
N LYS A 308 -29.49 -21.88 10.56
CA LYS A 308 -28.35 -22.77 10.85
C LYS A 308 -27.65 -22.39 12.15
N GLU A 309 -27.51 -21.07 12.42
CA GLU A 309 -26.92 -20.56 13.67
C GLU A 309 -27.79 -20.84 14.91
N LYS A 310 -29.10 -20.98 14.74
CA LYS A 310 -30.06 -21.29 15.84
C LYS A 310 -30.31 -22.78 16.12
N ARG A 311 -29.69 -23.69 15.36
CA ARG A 311 -29.75 -25.11 15.72
C ARG A 311 -28.77 -25.40 16.85
N PRO A 312 -29.23 -25.83 18.05
CA PRO A 312 -28.31 -26.32 19.06
C PRO A 312 -27.55 -27.51 18.48
N ALA A 313 -26.26 -27.61 18.81
CA ALA A 313 -25.49 -28.80 18.46
C ALA A 313 -26.21 -30.04 18.97
N GLU A 314 -26.82 -30.81 18.08
CA GLU A 314 -27.38 -32.10 18.42
C GLU A 314 -26.24 -32.95 18.98
N ARG A 315 -26.27 -33.18 20.28
CA ARG A 315 -25.39 -34.15 20.93
C ARG A 315 -25.65 -35.49 20.24
N TRP A 316 -24.66 -35.98 19.53
CA TRP A 316 -24.65 -37.34 19.02
C TRP A 316 -24.78 -38.29 20.21
N PRO A 317 -25.79 -39.22 20.25
CA PRO A 317 -25.90 -40.19 21.34
C PRO A 317 -24.67 -41.11 21.28
N SER A 318 -23.91 -41.14 22.35
CA SER A 318 -22.83 -42.10 22.56
C SER A 318 -23.42 -43.53 22.46
N GLN A 319 -23.07 -44.25 21.40
CA GLN A 319 -23.35 -45.70 21.33
C GLN A 319 -22.61 -46.38 22.47
N GLN A 320 -23.37 -46.83 23.47
CA GLN A 320 -22.91 -47.80 24.45
C GLN A 320 -22.56 -49.10 23.71
N ARG A 321 -21.27 -49.39 23.61
CA ARG A 321 -20.80 -50.72 23.20
C ARG A 321 -21.10 -51.67 24.34
N SER A 322 -22.13 -52.49 24.19
CA SER A 322 -22.37 -53.68 25.01
C SER A 322 -21.25 -54.69 24.76
N ALA A 323 -20.51 -55.05 25.81
CA ALA A 323 -19.50 -56.07 25.79
C ALA A 323 -20.19 -57.47 25.62
N PRO A 324 -19.62 -58.39 24.84
CA PRO A 324 -20.15 -59.76 24.74
C PRO A 324 -19.84 -60.52 26.03
N SER A 325 -20.88 -61.08 26.67
CA SER A 325 -20.80 -61.98 27.80
C SER A 325 -20.22 -63.30 27.35
N ASN A 326 -19.07 -63.65 27.88
CA ASN A 326 -18.39 -64.93 27.69
C ASN A 326 -19.03 -65.95 28.69
N LYS A 327 -20.01 -66.76 28.24
CA LYS A 327 -20.41 -67.93 28.96
C LYS A 327 -19.57 -69.13 28.51
N ARG A 328 -18.63 -69.52 29.34
CA ARG A 328 -18.09 -70.88 29.34
C ARG A 328 -19.05 -71.79 30.12
N THR A 329 -19.48 -72.81 29.51
CA THR A 329 -20.08 -74.00 30.17
C THR A 329 -19.23 -75.19 29.76
N ALA A 330 -18.76 -75.85 30.79
CA ALA A 330 -18.36 -77.25 31.01
C ALA A 330 -17.97 -78.11 29.81
#